data_7b3c74215202d8f60f44ff468ffe82d6
#
_entry.id   7b3c74215202d8f60f44ff468ffe82d6
#
_cell.length_a   1.000
_cell.length_b   1.000
_cell.length_c   1.000
_cell.angle_alpha   90.00
_cell.angle_beta   90.00
_cell.angle_gamma   90.00
#
_symmetry.space_group_name_H-M   'P 1'
#
loop_
_entity.id
_entity.type
_entity.pdbx_description
1 polymer ?
#
loop_
_entity_poly.entity_id
_entity_poly.type
_entity_poly.pdbx_seq_one_letter_code
_entity_poly.pdbx_strand_id
1 'polypeptide(L)' 'MMDKISAMQVFVSVAELSSFSRTAERLGLPKGSVSGAIQQLENQFGTQLLHRTTRKVTLTQDGHRCYERCKGLLLSLIHI' A
#
# COMPACT_ATOMS: atom_id res chain seq x y z
N MET A 1 8.97 0.85 -13.57
CA MET A 1 8.07 1.72 -12.78
C MET A 1 6.75 1.02 -12.59
N MET A 2 6.28 0.95 -11.35
CA MET A 2 5.03 0.28 -11.03
C MET A 2 3.85 1.18 -11.40
N ASP A 3 2.81 0.62 -12.01
CA ASP A 3 1.64 1.42 -12.35
C ASP A 3 0.81 1.73 -11.10
N LYS A 4 -0.16 2.64 -11.26
CA LYS A 4 -0.95 3.14 -10.15
C LYS A 4 -1.76 2.03 -9.47
N ILE A 5 -2.34 1.13 -10.25
CA ILE A 5 -3.17 0.04 -9.73
C ILE A 5 -2.30 -0.95 -8.95
N SER A 6 -1.14 -1.30 -9.47
CA SER A 6 -0.21 -2.18 -8.76
C SER A 6 0.26 -1.57 -7.45
N ALA A 7 0.57 -0.25 -7.45
CA ALA A 7 0.97 0.44 -6.24
C ALA A 7 -0.16 0.44 -5.20
N MET A 8 -1.41 0.61 -5.64
CA MET A 8 -2.57 0.53 -4.75
C MET A 8 -2.74 -0.85 -4.13
N GLN A 9 -2.54 -1.91 -4.93
CA GLN A 9 -2.59 -3.28 -4.43
C GLN A 9 -1.51 -3.54 -3.38
N VAL A 10 -0.30 -3.04 -3.62
CA VAL A 10 0.79 -3.15 -2.65
C VAL A 10 0.41 -2.44 -1.35
N PHE A 11 -0.11 -1.22 -1.46
CA PHE A 11 -0.51 -0.44 -0.28
C PHE A 11 -1.59 -1.17 0.53
N VAL A 12 -2.64 -1.67 -0.14
CA VAL A 12 -3.71 -2.40 0.54
C VAL A 12 -3.16 -3.64 1.25
N SER A 13 -2.26 -4.37 0.59
CA SER A 13 -1.66 -5.56 1.20
C SER A 13 -0.81 -5.20 2.42
N VAL A 14 -0.01 -4.13 2.34
CA VAL A 14 0.77 -3.68 3.49
C VAL A 14 -0.14 -3.28 4.64
N ALA A 15 -1.23 -2.59 4.35
CA ALA A 15 -2.19 -2.18 5.37
C ALA A 15 -2.83 -3.38 6.06
N GLU A 16 -3.21 -4.39 5.28
CA GLU A 16 -3.87 -5.57 5.82
C GLU A 16 -2.91 -6.48 6.61
N LEU A 17 -1.69 -6.63 6.11
CA LEU A 17 -0.71 -7.52 6.73
C LEU A 17 0.14 -6.81 7.79
N SER A 18 0.12 -5.50 7.83
CA SER A 18 0.96 -4.68 8.71
C SER A 18 2.43 -5.03 8.59
N SER A 19 2.88 -5.41 7.41
CA SER A 19 4.24 -5.90 7.18
C SER A 19 4.65 -5.73 5.73
N PHE A 20 5.81 -5.14 5.51
CA PHE A 20 6.40 -5.03 4.18
C PHE A 20 6.92 -6.39 3.71
N SER A 21 7.53 -7.15 4.61
CA SER A 21 8.09 -8.45 4.28
C SER A 21 7.01 -9.45 3.83
N ARG A 22 5.92 -9.52 4.57
CA ARG A 22 4.82 -10.41 4.23
C ARG A 22 4.15 -10.01 2.92
N THR A 23 4.02 -8.71 2.69
CA THR A 23 3.47 -8.20 1.44
C THR A 23 4.35 -8.60 0.26
N ALA A 24 5.67 -8.44 0.40
CA ALA A 24 6.61 -8.83 -0.63
C ALA A 24 6.48 -10.32 -0.96
N GLU A 25 6.38 -11.16 0.05
CA GLU A 25 6.22 -12.60 -0.14
C GLU A 25 4.88 -12.92 -0.82
N ARG A 26 3.80 -12.30 -0.35
CA ARG A 26 2.47 -12.56 -0.88
C ARG A 26 2.35 -12.19 -2.35
N LEU A 27 2.97 -11.08 -2.74
CA LEU A 27 2.87 -10.57 -4.10
C LEU A 27 4.03 -11.02 -5.00
N GLY A 28 5.01 -11.72 -4.44
CA GLY A 28 6.16 -12.18 -5.20
C GLY A 28 7.06 -11.05 -5.65
N LEU A 29 7.19 -9.99 -4.85
CA LEU A 29 7.97 -8.81 -5.17
C LEU A 29 9.17 -8.67 -4.24
N PRO A 30 10.27 -8.03 -4.70
CA PRO A 30 11.33 -7.63 -3.79
C PRO A 30 10.83 -6.60 -2.78
N LYS A 31 11.45 -6.59 -1.59
CA LYS A 31 11.09 -5.61 -0.56
C LYS A 31 11.25 -4.18 -1.04
N GLY A 32 12.29 -3.91 -1.84
CA GLY A 32 12.52 -2.58 -2.40
C GLY A 32 11.38 -2.10 -3.28
N SER A 33 10.76 -3.02 -4.03
CA SER A 33 9.61 -2.69 -4.87
C SER A 33 8.40 -2.32 -4.03
N VAL A 34 8.18 -3.03 -2.93
CA VAL A 34 7.08 -2.72 -2.01
C VAL A 34 7.27 -1.33 -1.41
N SER A 35 8.46 -1.05 -0.87
CA SER A 35 8.77 0.27 -0.30
C SER A 35 8.65 1.38 -1.33
N GLY A 36 9.14 1.13 -2.55
CA GLY A 36 9.07 2.10 -3.65
C GLY A 36 7.65 2.41 -4.05
N ALA A 37 6.78 1.41 -4.08
CA ALA A 37 5.37 1.61 -4.41
C ALA A 37 4.68 2.48 -3.36
N ILE A 38 4.94 2.23 -2.08
CA ILE A 38 4.38 3.03 -1.00
C ILE A 38 4.87 4.47 -1.09
N GLN A 39 6.16 4.65 -1.31
CA GLN A 39 6.73 6.00 -1.43
C GLN A 39 6.14 6.74 -2.61
N GLN A 40 5.93 6.05 -3.73
CA GLN A 40 5.31 6.64 -4.91
C GLN A 40 3.90 7.17 -4.59
N LEU A 41 3.10 6.38 -3.86
CA LEU A 41 1.77 6.82 -3.45
C LEU A 41 1.84 7.98 -2.48
N GLU A 42 2.74 7.95 -1.52
CA GLU A 42 2.89 9.04 -0.57
C GLU A 42 3.29 10.34 -1.27
N ASN A 43 4.19 10.26 -2.25
CA ASN A 43 4.57 11.42 -3.05
C ASN A 43 3.41 11.94 -3.88
N GLN A 44 2.61 11.05 -4.42
CA GLN A 44 1.46 11.39 -5.27
C GLN A 44 0.38 12.10 -4.48
N PHE A 45 0.11 11.65 -3.25
CA PHE A 45 -0.89 12.27 -2.39
C PHE A 45 -0.33 13.42 -1.54
N GLY A 46 0.99 13.58 -1.54
CA GLY A 46 1.64 14.65 -0.78
C GLY A 46 1.53 14.49 0.73
N THR A 47 1.33 13.27 1.21
CA THR A 47 1.17 13.01 2.63
C THR A 47 1.69 11.62 2.98
N GLN A 48 2.03 11.44 4.24
CA GLN A 48 2.47 10.13 4.73
C GLN A 48 1.26 9.24 4.98
N LEU A 49 1.28 8.06 4.39
CA LEU A 49 0.17 7.10 4.50
C LEU A 49 0.41 6.05 5.57
N LEU A 50 1.67 5.78 5.91
CA LEU A 50 2.04 4.76 6.88
C LEU A 50 2.95 5.33 7.94
N HIS A 51 2.72 4.92 9.20
CA HIS A 51 3.66 5.10 10.29
C HIS A 51 4.56 3.88 10.33
N ARG A 52 5.85 4.09 10.15
CA ARG A 52 6.85 3.02 10.20
C ARG A 52 7.58 3.08 11.53
N THR A 53 7.27 2.16 12.41
CA THR A 53 8.06 1.97 13.60
C THR A 53 8.92 0.71 13.43
N THR A 54 9.87 0.49 14.32
CA THR A 54 10.77 -0.66 14.24
C THR A 54 10.06 -2.00 14.34
N ARG A 55 8.82 -2.02 14.83
CA ARG A 55 8.09 -3.26 15.08
C ARG A 55 6.75 -3.38 14.37
N LYS A 56 6.18 -2.27 13.95
CA LYS A 56 4.84 -2.28 13.37
C LYS A 56 4.67 -1.22 12.30
N VAL A 57 3.91 -1.59 11.28
CA VAL A 57 3.46 -0.66 10.24
C VAL A 57 1.98 -0.40 10.51
N THR A 58 1.63 0.86 10.70
CA THR A 58 0.23 1.25 10.92
C THR A 58 -0.15 2.36 9.96
N LEU A 59 -1.45 2.50 9.72
CA LEU A 59 -1.94 3.56 8.83
C LEU A 59 -2.02 4.88 9.57
N THR A 60 -1.63 5.97 8.87
CA THR A 60 -1.96 7.32 9.33
C THR A 60 -3.44 7.56 9.10
N GLN A 61 -3.96 8.70 9.55
CA GLN A 61 -5.34 9.08 9.27
C GLN A 61 -5.57 9.19 7.77
N ASP A 62 -4.65 9.81 7.05
CA ASP A 62 -4.71 9.90 5.59
C ASP A 62 -4.56 8.51 4.96
N GLY A 63 -3.75 7.65 5.57
CA GLY A 63 -3.59 6.28 5.12
C GLY A 63 -4.89 5.49 5.21
N HIS A 64 -5.65 5.66 6.27
CA HIS A 64 -6.97 5.01 6.41
C HIS A 64 -7.91 5.42 5.28
N ARG A 65 -7.97 6.70 4.98
CA ARG A 65 -8.79 7.22 3.88
C ARG A 65 -8.35 6.65 2.54
N CYS A 66 -7.04 6.63 2.32
CA CYS A 66 -6.48 6.08 1.09
C CYS A 66 -6.77 4.59 0.98
N TYR A 67 -6.62 3.85 2.08
CA TYR A 67 -6.90 2.42 2.12
C TYR A 67 -8.34 2.12 1.71
N GLU A 68 -9.30 2.82 2.28
CA GLU A 68 -10.70 2.62 1.95
C GLU A 68 -11.00 2.92 0.49
N ARG A 69 -10.42 4.00 -0.03
CA ARG A 69 -10.57 4.35 -1.45
C ARG A 69 -9.96 3.32 -2.38
N CYS A 70 -8.74 2.89 -2.07
CA CYS A 70 -8.06 1.91 -2.88
C CYS A 70 -8.81 0.58 -2.89
N LYS A 71 -9.28 0.16 -1.73
CA LYS A 71 -10.04 -1.08 -1.59
C LYS A 71 -11.34 -1.00 -2.38
N GLY A 72 -12.04 0.12 -2.30
CA GLY A 72 -13.27 0.31 -3.06
C GLY A 72 -13.05 0.26 -4.56
N LEU A 73 -11.99 0.91 -5.05
CA LEU A 73 -11.66 0.89 -6.47
C LEU A 73 -11.27 -0.50 -6.94
N LEU A 74 -10.48 -1.23 -6.16
CA LEU A 74 -10.08 -2.58 -6.53
C LEU A 74 -11.27 -3.54 -6.52
N LEU A 75 -12.19 -3.38 -5.59
CA LEU A 75 -13.41 -4.20 -5.55
C LEU A 75 -14.30 -3.88 -6.76
N SER A 76 -14.40 -2.62 -7.15
CA SER A 76 -15.17 -2.24 -8.35
C SER A 76 -14.62 -2.91 -9.59
N LEU A 77 -13.30 -3.01 -9.71
CA LEU A 77 -12.66 -3.69 -10.84
C LEU A 77 -12.95 -5.19 -10.84
N ILE A 78 -13.06 -5.79 -9.66
CA ILE A 78 -13.33 -7.22 -9.52
C ILE A 78 -14.78 -7.54 -9.84
N HIS A 79 -15.71 -6.63 -9.54
CA HIS A 79 -17.14 -6.84 -9.70
C HIS A 79 -17.66 -6.52 -11.10
N ILE A 80 -16.80 -6.13 -11.99
CA ILE A 80 -17.18 -5.98 -13.40
C ILE A 80 -17.12 -7.33 -14.11
#